data_69c61840a0dfa4afe12009698fac9466
#
_entry.id   69c61840a0dfa4afe12009698fac9466
#
_cell.length_a   1.000
_cell.length_b   1.000
_cell.length_c   1.000
_cell.angle_alpha   90.00
_cell.angle_beta   90.00
_cell.angle_gamma   90.00
#
_symmetry.space_group_name_H-M   'P 1'
#
loop_
_entity.id
_entity.type
_entity.pdbx_description
1 polymer ?
#
loop_
_entity_poly.entity_id
_entity_poly.type
_entity_poly.pdbx_seq_one_letter_code
_entity_poly.pdbx_strand_id
1 'polypeptide(L)'
;MCSLRFITAIAAGILISAPIIVAENIDPYESGQQYGWSENTGWLNAEPDTGDGVQISATNLTGYIWAENIGWVNLSPDTYGGVVNDGEGSLSGYAWAENAGWINFNPLYGGVTIDADGYF
;
A
#
# COMPACT_ATOMS: atom_id res chain seq x y z
N MET A 1 -43.36 17.94 1.85
CA MET A 1 -42.78 17.65 1.67
C MET A 1 -41.83 17.47 1.78
N CYS A 2 -41.95 17.49 1.98
CA CYS A 2 -41.01 17.10 1.78
C CYS A 2 -40.15 16.70 1.97
N SER A 3 -40.36 16.54 2.15
CA SER A 3 -39.54 15.91 1.99
C SER A 3 -38.63 15.44 1.98
N LEU A 4 -38.87 15.32 1.99
CA LEU A 4 -38.06 14.61 1.65
C LEU A 4 -37.02 14.49 1.81
N ARG A 5 -37.21 14.67 1.86
CA ARG A 5 -36.38 14.36 1.64
C ARG A 5 -35.48 14.05 2.16
N PHE A 6 -35.74 13.89 2.40
CA PHE A 6 -34.89 13.23 2.44
C PHE A 6 -34.16 12.79 2.51
N ILE A 7 -34.50 12.73 2.52
CA ILE A 7 -33.98 12.02 2.19
C ILE A 7 -33.12 11.87 2.01
N THR A 8 -33.53 12.12 2.02
CA THR A 8 -32.79 11.72 1.53
C THR A 8 -31.73 11.65 1.80
N ALA A 9 -31.96 11.78 2.13
CA ALA A 9 -31.08 11.43 2.00
C ALA A 9 -30.31 10.92 2.43
N ILE A 10 -30.57 10.67 2.61
CA ILE A 10 -30.02 9.90 2.61
C ILE A 10 -29.32 9.51 2.55
N ALA A 11 -29.64 9.59 2.50
CA ALA A 11 -29.08 8.95 1.98
C ALA A 11 -28.19 8.85 2.14
N ALA A 12 -28.38 9.14 2.32
CA ALA A 12 -27.52 8.84 2.03
C ALA A 12 -26.73 8.50 2.54
N GLY A 13 -26.95 8.37 2.93
CA GLY A 13 -26.35 7.85 2.88
C GLY A 13 -25.84 7.18 3.04
N ILE A 14 -25.99 6.82 2.85
CA ILE A 14 -25.70 5.97 2.59
C ILE A 14 -24.99 5.65 2.23
N LEU A 15 -25.00 5.86 2.15
CA LEU A 15 -24.26 5.51 1.54
C LEU A 15 -23.29 5.30 1.82
N ILE A 16 -23.24 5.29 2.25
CA ILE A 16 -22.34 4.87 2.39
C ILE A 16 -21.79 4.17 2.34
N SER A 17 -21.95 3.93 2.35
CA SER A 17 -21.41 3.13 2.16
C SER A 17 -20.68 2.53 1.70
N ALA A 18 -20.73 2.85 1.65
CA ALA A 18 -20.03 2.28 0.86
C ALA A 18 -19.03 1.70 0.97
N PRO A 19 -18.80 1.37 0.93
CA PRO A 19 -17.77 0.79 1.07
C PRO A 19 -16.81 0.70 0.49
N ILE A 20 -16.55 0.62 0.85
CA ILE A 20 -15.77 0.73 0.40
C ILE A 20 -14.77 -0.02 0.32
N ILE A 21 -14.59 -0.32 -0.54
CA ILE A 21 -13.56 -1.04 -0.83
C ILE A 21 -12.52 -0.21 -1.10
N VAL A 22 -11.56 -0.38 -0.43
CA VAL A 22 -10.48 0.41 -0.60
C VAL A 22 -9.51 -0.35 -1.36
N ALA A 23 -9.26 0.07 -2.50
CA ALA A 23 -8.16 -0.37 -3.27
C ALA A 23 -6.88 0.15 -2.66
N GLU A 24 -5.76 -0.15 -3.24
CA GLU A 24 -4.47 0.37 -2.84
C GLU A 24 -4.47 1.88 -2.89
N ASN A 25 -3.62 2.52 -2.12
CA ASN A 25 -3.57 3.96 -2.05
C ASN A 25 -2.20 4.53 -2.42
N ILE A 26 -1.39 3.75 -3.13
CA ILE A 26 -0.03 4.17 -3.49
C ILE A 26 -0.04 5.13 -4.69
N ASP A 27 -0.97 4.98 -5.60
CA ASP A 27 -1.14 5.88 -6.75
C ASP A 27 -2.63 6.09 -7.01
N PRO A 28 -3.33 6.75 -6.09
CA PRO A 28 -4.81 6.85 -6.14
C PRO A 28 -5.34 7.59 -7.36
N TYR A 29 -4.50 8.27 -8.10
CA TYR A 29 -4.91 9.01 -9.28
C TYR A 29 -4.47 8.34 -10.58
N GLU A 30 -3.88 7.15 -10.47
CA GLU A 30 -3.42 6.37 -11.63
C GLU A 30 -2.48 7.17 -12.53
N SER A 31 -1.56 7.88 -11.91
CA SER A 31 -0.64 8.78 -12.60
C SER A 31 0.66 8.11 -13.04
N GLY A 32 0.81 6.82 -12.72
CA GLY A 32 2.02 6.06 -13.06
C GLY A 32 3.11 6.17 -12.01
N GLN A 33 2.76 6.62 -10.81
CA GLN A 33 3.72 6.78 -9.73
C GLN A 33 3.94 5.49 -8.93
N GLN A 34 3.19 4.44 -9.25
CA GLN A 34 3.31 3.16 -8.55
C GLN A 34 4.58 2.39 -8.89
N TYR A 35 5.38 2.87 -9.84
CA TYR A 35 6.55 2.14 -10.30
C TYR A 35 7.84 2.64 -9.65
N GLY A 36 8.71 1.69 -9.32
CA GLY A 36 10.07 1.97 -8.88
C GLY A 36 11.06 1.15 -9.68
N TRP A 37 12.31 1.54 -9.66
CA TRP A 37 13.37 0.81 -10.34
C TRP A 37 14.50 0.49 -9.38
N SER A 38 14.97 -0.72 -9.43
CA SER A 38 16.14 -1.16 -8.67
C SER A 38 17.07 -1.95 -9.56
N GLU A 39 18.37 -1.73 -9.40
CA GLU A 39 19.39 -2.38 -10.19
C GLU A 39 19.33 -3.90 -10.11
N ASN A 40 18.96 -4.43 -8.95
CA ASN A 40 18.94 -5.87 -8.72
C ASN A 40 17.58 -6.51 -8.86
N THR A 41 16.51 -5.78 -8.55
CA THR A 41 15.15 -6.32 -8.59
C THR A 41 14.40 -5.99 -9.87
N GLY A 42 14.94 -5.08 -10.67
CA GLY A 42 14.28 -4.62 -11.88
C GLY A 42 13.15 -3.64 -11.53
N TRP A 43 12.11 -3.63 -12.36
CA TRP A 43 10.95 -2.80 -12.12
C TRP A 43 10.12 -3.35 -10.96
N LEU A 44 9.69 -2.44 -10.12
CA LEU A 44 8.78 -2.71 -9.02
C LEU A 44 7.44 -2.06 -9.33
N ASN A 45 6.36 -2.78 -9.14
CA ASN A 45 5.02 -2.25 -9.32
C ASN A 45 4.25 -2.43 -8.01
N ALA A 46 3.95 -1.32 -7.36
CA ALA A 46 3.24 -1.33 -6.07
C ALA A 46 1.71 -1.39 -6.24
N GLU A 47 1.24 -1.38 -7.48
CA GLU A 47 -0.19 -1.48 -7.77
C GLU A 47 -0.40 -2.45 -8.92
N PRO A 48 -0.10 -3.74 -8.71
CA PRO A 48 -0.24 -4.72 -9.78
C PRO A 48 -1.71 -5.01 -10.09
N ASP A 49 -2.00 -5.24 -11.37
CA ASP A 49 -3.37 -5.46 -11.86
C ASP A 49 -4.05 -6.69 -11.26
N THR A 50 -3.28 -7.65 -10.79
CA THR A 50 -3.81 -8.94 -10.39
C THR A 50 -3.56 -9.27 -8.92
N GLY A 51 -3.53 -8.30 -8.09
CA GLY A 51 -3.31 -8.56 -6.69
C GLY A 51 -3.74 -7.37 -5.87
N ASP A 52 -3.60 -7.50 -4.58
CA ASP A 52 -3.85 -6.39 -3.71
C ASP A 52 -2.61 -5.50 -3.73
N GLY A 53 -2.72 -4.34 -4.29
CA GLY A 53 -1.66 -3.36 -4.29
C GLY A 53 -1.36 -2.85 -2.88
N VAL A 54 -0.37 -1.99 -2.79
CA VAL A 54 0.11 -1.51 -1.50
C VAL A 54 -0.92 -0.58 -0.85
N GLN A 55 -1.23 -0.84 0.41
CA GLN A 55 -2.04 0.01 1.26
C GLN A 55 -1.15 0.60 2.33
N ILE A 56 -1.13 1.91 2.45
CA ILE A 56 -0.34 2.63 3.44
C ILE A 56 -1.28 3.18 4.50
N SER A 57 -1.04 2.83 5.75
CA SER A 57 -1.76 3.41 6.88
C SER A 57 -0.77 4.15 7.79
N ALA A 58 -1.30 4.78 8.84
CA ALA A 58 -0.45 5.47 9.81
C ALA A 58 0.41 4.51 10.64
N THR A 59 0.12 3.22 10.61
CA THR A 59 0.81 2.24 11.47
C THR A 59 1.53 1.14 10.71
N ASN A 60 1.11 0.84 9.48
CA ASN A 60 1.73 -0.26 8.73
C ASN A 60 1.46 -0.15 7.23
N LEU A 61 2.13 -1.01 6.50
CA LEU A 61 1.87 -1.23 5.08
C LEU A 61 1.36 -2.65 4.90
N THR A 62 0.40 -2.82 4.01
CA THR A 62 -0.11 -4.14 3.65
C THR A 62 -0.16 -4.25 2.13
N GLY A 63 -0.47 -5.45 1.63
CA GLY A 63 -0.57 -5.70 0.21
C GLY A 63 0.73 -6.20 -0.37
N TYR A 64 0.82 -6.13 -1.69
CA TYR A 64 1.89 -6.77 -2.44
C TYR A 64 2.52 -5.82 -3.45
N ILE A 65 3.81 -5.99 -3.63
CA ILE A 65 4.55 -5.37 -4.73
C ILE A 65 4.94 -6.48 -5.70
N TRP A 66 4.78 -6.24 -6.97
CA TRP A 66 5.33 -7.14 -7.99
C TRP A 66 6.72 -6.63 -8.38
N ALA A 67 7.71 -7.48 -8.25
CA ALA A 67 9.10 -7.16 -8.61
C ALA A 67 9.56 -8.05 -9.76
N GLU A 68 10.03 -7.44 -10.83
CA GLU A 68 10.33 -8.12 -12.09
C GLU A 68 11.25 -9.33 -11.93
N ASN A 69 12.28 -9.19 -11.12
CA ASN A 69 13.29 -10.25 -10.97
C ASN A 69 13.14 -11.12 -9.73
N ILE A 70 12.32 -10.73 -8.76
CA ILE A 70 12.18 -11.50 -7.52
C ILE A 70 10.75 -11.93 -7.21
N GLY A 71 9.80 -11.55 -8.08
CA GLY A 71 8.42 -11.99 -7.93
C GLY A 71 7.65 -11.16 -6.90
N TRP A 72 6.69 -11.80 -6.26
CA TRP A 72 5.82 -11.12 -5.30
C TRP A 72 6.54 -10.80 -3.99
N VAL A 73 6.32 -9.58 -3.52
CA VAL A 73 6.80 -9.12 -2.22
C VAL A 73 5.58 -8.81 -1.35
N ASN A 74 5.42 -9.55 -0.27
CA ASN A 74 4.33 -9.40 0.68
C ASN A 74 4.75 -8.47 1.81
N LEU A 75 4.06 -7.34 1.95
CA LEU A 75 4.39 -6.34 2.96
C LEU A 75 3.83 -6.68 4.34
N SER A 76 2.91 -7.62 4.41
CA SER A 76 2.26 -8.00 5.67
C SER A 76 2.06 -9.51 5.74
N PRO A 77 3.15 -10.30 5.83
CA PRO A 77 3.03 -11.75 5.93
C PRO A 77 2.38 -12.17 7.26
N ASP A 78 1.61 -13.25 7.22
CA ASP A 78 0.73 -13.66 8.32
C ASP A 78 1.44 -14.11 9.58
N THR A 79 2.57 -14.75 9.44
CA THR A 79 3.18 -15.44 10.57
C THR A 79 4.31 -14.68 11.23
N TYR A 80 4.99 -13.82 10.51
CA TYR A 80 6.15 -13.14 11.03
C TYR A 80 6.50 -11.98 10.10
N GLY A 81 7.08 -10.94 10.64
CA GLY A 81 7.47 -9.79 9.85
C GLY A 81 6.36 -8.76 9.75
N GLY A 82 6.32 -8.08 8.63
CA GLY A 82 5.40 -6.99 8.38
C GLY A 82 6.12 -5.65 8.38
N VAL A 83 5.69 -4.76 7.50
CA VAL A 83 6.26 -3.42 7.38
C VAL A 83 5.44 -2.46 8.22
N VAL A 84 6.13 -1.74 9.09
CA VAL A 84 5.53 -0.82 10.05
C VAL A 84 5.84 0.60 9.65
N ASN A 85 4.86 1.48 9.77
CA ASN A 85 5.00 2.91 9.58
C ASN A 85 4.92 3.56 10.97
N ASP A 86 5.84 4.45 11.30
CA ASP A 86 5.85 5.11 12.60
C ASP A 86 4.82 6.24 12.72
N GLY A 87 4.05 6.48 11.67
CA GLY A 87 3.07 7.55 11.62
C GLY A 87 3.61 8.84 11.02
N GLU A 88 4.90 8.90 10.77
CA GLU A 88 5.57 10.07 10.19
C GLU A 88 6.33 9.72 8.91
N GLY A 89 6.10 8.51 8.41
CA GLY A 89 6.67 8.08 7.14
C GLY A 89 7.95 7.27 7.23
N SER A 90 8.49 7.03 8.42
CA SER A 90 9.66 6.15 8.58
C SER A 90 9.19 4.71 8.66
N LEU A 91 9.70 3.88 7.78
CA LEU A 91 9.30 2.48 7.71
C LEU A 91 10.32 1.59 8.39
N SER A 92 9.84 0.49 8.95
CA SER A 92 10.69 -0.53 9.57
C SER A 92 10.03 -1.89 9.41
N GLY A 93 10.71 -2.94 9.90
CA GLY A 93 10.17 -4.28 9.79
C GLY A 93 10.59 -4.98 8.52
N TYR A 94 9.91 -6.07 8.20
CA TYR A 94 10.35 -6.96 7.13
C TYR A 94 9.19 -7.35 6.23
N ALA A 95 9.43 -7.28 4.92
CA ALA A 95 8.55 -7.87 3.91
C ALA A 95 9.12 -9.23 3.50
N TRP A 96 8.28 -10.07 2.93
CA TRP A 96 8.70 -11.37 2.42
C TRP A 96 8.63 -11.39 0.89
N ALA A 97 9.77 -11.64 0.27
CA ALA A 97 9.85 -11.80 -1.19
C ALA A 97 9.94 -13.28 -1.52
N GLU A 98 9.06 -13.77 -2.38
CA GLU A 98 8.96 -15.21 -2.63
C GLU A 98 10.24 -15.84 -3.18
N ASN A 99 11.05 -15.09 -3.90
CA ASN A 99 12.27 -15.61 -4.48
C ASN A 99 13.55 -14.99 -3.91
N ALA A 100 13.43 -14.10 -2.93
CA ALA A 100 14.59 -13.43 -2.33
C ALA A 100 14.63 -13.52 -0.81
N GLY A 101 13.51 -13.87 -0.16
CA GLY A 101 13.46 -13.97 1.29
C GLY A 101 13.09 -12.66 1.94
N TRP A 102 13.61 -12.44 3.15
CA TRP A 102 13.25 -11.27 3.95
C TRP A 102 13.90 -10.00 3.44
N ILE A 103 13.11 -8.95 3.33
CA ILE A 103 13.58 -7.61 2.95
C ILE A 103 13.43 -6.71 4.17
N ASN A 104 14.52 -6.14 4.63
CA ASN A 104 14.55 -5.25 5.79
C ASN A 104 14.31 -3.81 5.34
N PHE A 105 13.27 -3.18 5.87
CA PHE A 105 12.91 -1.80 5.51
C PHE A 105 13.69 -0.75 6.31
N ASN A 106 14.44 -1.16 7.33
CA ASN A 106 15.26 -0.23 8.11
C ASN A 106 16.63 -0.85 8.44
N PRO A 107 17.46 -1.09 7.43
CA PRO A 107 18.81 -1.61 7.67
C PRO A 107 19.69 -0.53 8.28
N LEU A 108 20.82 -0.97 8.86
CA LEU A 108 21.73 -0.10 9.61
C LEU A 108 22.23 1.11 8.81
N TYR A 109 22.50 0.93 7.53
CA TYR A 109 23.02 1.98 6.67
C TYR A 109 22.07 2.38 5.56
N GLY A 110 20.79 2.35 5.84
CA GLY A 110 19.79 2.71 4.85
C GLY A 110 18.43 2.87 5.51
N GLY A 111 17.41 2.75 4.72
CA GLY A 111 16.05 2.83 5.25
C GLY A 111 15.12 3.29 4.16
N VAL A 112 13.85 3.07 4.38
CA VAL A 112 12.80 3.49 3.45
C VAL A 112 11.90 4.46 4.20
N THR A 113 11.62 5.58 3.55
CA THR A 113 10.70 6.57 4.10
C THR A 113 9.64 6.91 3.07
N ILE A 114 8.52 7.41 3.55
CA ILE A 114 7.45 7.92 2.69
C ILE A 114 7.28 9.37 3.05
N ASP A 115 7.33 10.25 2.07
CA ASP A 115 7.16 11.67 2.34
C ASP A 115 5.67 12.04 2.48
N ALA A 116 5.40 13.32 2.74
CA ALA A 116 4.04 13.81 2.95
C ALA A 116 3.16 13.68 1.71
N ASP A 117 3.76 13.51 0.55
CA ASP A 117 3.05 13.34 -0.71
C ASP A 117 2.85 11.87 -1.08
N GLY A 118 3.39 10.96 -0.28
CA GLY A 118 3.23 9.52 -0.46
C GLY A 118 4.29 8.85 -1.33
N TYR A 119 5.42 9.49 -1.54
CA TYR A 119 6.50 8.90 -2.35
C TYR A 119 7.56 8.23 -1.46
N PHE A 120 8.09 7.11 -1.99
CA PHE A 120 9.21 6.41 -1.36
C PHE A 120 10.54 7.08 -1.65
#